data_88beffb3d4d865d4b571965ef1457951
#
_entry.id   88beffb3d4d865d4b571965ef1457951
#
_cell.length_a   1.000
_cell.length_b   1.000
_cell.length_c   1.000
_cell.angle_alpha   90.00
_cell.angle_beta   90.00
_cell.angle_gamma   90.00
#
_symmetry.space_group_name_H-M   'P 1'
#
loop_
_entity.id
_entity.type
_entity.pdbx_description
1 polymer ?
#
loop_
_entity_poly.entity_id
_entity_poly.type
_entity_poly.pdbx_seq_one_letter_code
_entity_poly.pdbx_strand_id
1 'polypeptide(L)'
;MSQRLKDQALPLWTETGLDPATGTVWEALDHKGVPCADMQRRLRVQVRQAYCFAMSEEPAHRALALQLFRFAMDHGFEAVSGNLAGRLAPDTSIATAPHDLYDVAFMLLAASALVSMGADVASDLTRLEAELAKLKAPRGWYENAARDLPRRQNPHMHMFETSTALFAATGETRFRDMAEECLSLFRDIFLSEDGRVLEYFAKDWTPLAGEAQVIEPGHMAEWVYLIDRYEVITGRAAAVPMAVLYSAVLAGRDVTGLLPDRYDSDCGTRRAWPQTELLKATIAMQRRGEIPVGAPDPETVLGLMWDQYLDTPVPGGWYDKRDTNGALLSNNMPASTFYHILVAFRFYLSGGASV
;
A
#
# COMPACT_ATOMS: atom_id res chain seq x y z
N MET A 1 6.59 -17.84 9.59
CA MET A 1 5.92 -16.56 9.25
C MET A 1 4.78 -16.22 10.17
N SER A 2 3.81 -17.09 10.42
CA SER A 2 2.71 -16.81 11.38
C SER A 2 3.25 -16.38 12.74
N GLN A 3 4.22 -17.13 13.28
CA GLN A 3 4.89 -16.80 14.53
C GLN A 3 5.61 -15.46 14.47
N ARG A 4 6.33 -15.15 13.36
CA ARG A 4 6.99 -13.85 13.20
C ARG A 4 6.00 -12.68 13.24
N LEU A 5 4.85 -12.80 12.58
CA LEU A 5 3.83 -11.76 12.64
C LEU A 5 3.26 -11.59 14.04
N LYS A 6 2.82 -12.70 14.66
CA LYS A 6 2.11 -12.68 15.95
C LYS A 6 3.03 -12.37 17.13
N ASP A 7 4.22 -12.99 17.18
CA ASP A 7 5.09 -12.97 18.36
C ASP A 7 6.21 -11.94 18.26
N GLN A 8 6.42 -11.30 17.09
CA GLN A 8 7.52 -10.36 16.88
C GLN A 8 7.07 -9.05 16.23
N ALA A 9 6.54 -9.08 14.99
CA ALA A 9 6.28 -7.83 14.26
C ALA A 9 5.08 -7.05 14.83
N LEU A 10 3.98 -7.71 15.18
CA LEU A 10 2.86 -7.04 15.85
C LEU A 10 3.27 -6.47 17.22
N PRO A 11 3.90 -7.24 18.15
CA PRO A 11 4.40 -6.68 19.40
C PRO A 11 5.37 -5.52 19.22
N LEU A 12 6.32 -5.62 18.27
CA LEU A 12 7.25 -4.52 17.97
C LEU A 12 6.50 -3.21 17.66
N TRP A 13 5.45 -3.26 16.84
CA TRP A 13 4.74 -2.06 16.42
C TRP A 13 3.60 -1.65 17.34
N THR A 14 3.04 -2.54 18.15
CA THR A 14 2.04 -2.19 19.18
C THR A 14 2.65 -1.71 20.50
N GLU A 15 3.93 -2.00 20.74
CA GLU A 15 4.66 -1.59 21.94
C GLU A 15 5.66 -0.48 21.60
N THR A 16 6.82 -0.84 21.01
CA THR A 16 7.91 0.11 20.71
C THR A 16 7.55 1.08 19.58
N GLY A 17 6.74 0.64 18.62
CA GLY A 17 6.28 1.45 17.48
C GLY A 17 5.33 2.59 17.83
N LEU A 18 4.78 2.60 19.07
CA LEU A 18 3.89 3.64 19.55
C LEU A 18 4.64 4.70 20.36
N ASP A 19 4.25 5.94 20.17
CA ASP A 19 4.64 7.05 21.01
C ASP A 19 3.75 7.08 22.27
N PRO A 20 4.28 6.80 23.45
CA PRO A 20 3.48 6.76 24.67
C PRO A 20 2.93 8.13 25.09
N ALA A 21 3.50 9.22 24.57
CA ALA A 21 3.04 10.57 24.90
C ALA A 21 1.80 10.96 24.09
N THR A 22 1.69 10.50 22.85
CA THR A 22 0.62 10.91 21.93
C THR A 22 -0.32 9.77 21.57
N GLY A 23 0.08 8.50 21.80
CA GLY A 23 -0.65 7.32 21.39
C GLY A 23 -0.65 7.08 19.87
N THR A 24 0.21 7.79 19.13
CA THR A 24 0.37 7.65 17.68
C THR A 24 1.56 6.76 17.33
N VAL A 25 1.64 6.31 16.09
CA VAL A 25 2.75 5.49 15.60
C VAL A 25 3.93 6.38 15.20
N TRP A 26 5.14 5.97 15.55
CA TRP A 26 6.37 6.58 15.04
C TRP A 26 6.48 6.37 13.52
N GLU A 27 7.08 7.33 12.81
CA GLU A 27 7.31 7.20 11.36
C GLU A 27 8.22 6.02 11.03
N ALA A 28 9.21 5.78 11.86
CA ALA A 28 10.17 4.69 11.74
C ALA A 28 10.81 4.31 13.08
N LEU A 29 11.33 3.10 13.15
CA LEU A 29 12.31 2.67 14.15
C LEU A 29 13.68 2.53 13.47
N ASP A 30 14.78 2.74 14.19
CA ASP A 30 16.10 2.42 13.67
C ASP A 30 16.36 0.89 13.66
N HIS A 31 17.50 0.48 13.13
CA HIS A 31 17.86 -0.96 13.06
C HIS A 31 18.25 -1.58 14.41
N LYS A 32 18.12 -0.84 15.52
CA LYS A 32 18.21 -1.34 16.92
C LYS A 32 16.84 -1.37 17.60
N GLY A 33 15.77 -0.98 16.87
CA GLY A 33 14.43 -0.89 17.41
C GLY A 33 14.14 0.40 18.19
N VAL A 34 15.00 1.43 18.08
CA VAL A 34 14.78 2.70 18.76
C VAL A 34 13.92 3.63 17.89
N PRO A 35 12.90 4.31 18.44
CA PRO A 35 12.08 5.26 17.72
C PRO A 35 12.88 6.44 17.11
N CYS A 36 12.59 6.77 15.85
CA CYS A 36 13.13 7.97 15.20
C CYS A 36 12.26 9.19 15.56
N ALA A 37 12.36 9.65 16.81
CA ALA A 37 11.42 10.58 17.43
C ALA A 37 11.36 11.96 16.75
N ASP A 38 12.44 12.42 16.13
CA ASP A 38 12.52 13.74 15.47
C ASP A 38 11.90 13.76 14.06
N MET A 39 11.46 12.61 13.54
CA MET A 39 10.86 12.52 12.22
C MET A 39 9.43 13.05 12.21
N GLN A 40 9.09 13.83 11.18
CA GLN A 40 7.70 14.11 10.86
C GLN A 40 6.97 12.80 10.55
N ARG A 41 5.70 12.70 10.98
CA ARG A 41 4.86 11.52 10.81
C ARG A 41 3.88 11.76 9.67
N ARG A 42 3.85 10.86 8.68
CA ARG A 42 2.81 10.87 7.66
C ARG A 42 1.49 10.42 8.28
N LEU A 43 0.40 11.17 8.02
CA LEU A 43 -0.92 10.80 8.55
C LEU A 43 -1.35 9.41 8.02
N ARG A 44 -1.08 9.12 6.74
CA ARG A 44 -1.36 7.80 6.15
C ARG A 44 -0.65 6.64 6.85
N VAL A 45 0.48 6.87 7.51
CA VAL A 45 1.16 5.82 8.29
C VAL A 45 0.35 5.45 9.52
N GLN A 46 -0.30 6.42 10.17
CA GLN A 46 -1.19 6.16 11.31
C GLN A 46 -2.33 5.22 10.90
N VAL A 47 -2.98 5.52 9.78
CA VAL A 47 -4.13 4.72 9.32
C VAL A 47 -3.71 3.41 8.62
N ARG A 48 -2.53 3.33 8.02
CA ARG A 48 -1.96 2.04 7.58
C ARG A 48 -1.72 1.09 8.76
N GLN A 49 -1.23 1.62 9.88
CA GLN A 49 -1.07 0.82 11.09
C GLN A 49 -2.44 0.46 11.69
N ALA A 50 -3.41 1.38 11.68
CA ALA A 50 -4.79 1.06 12.06
C ALA A 50 -5.34 -0.11 11.23
N TYR A 51 -5.15 -0.10 9.92
CA TYR A 51 -5.51 -1.21 9.04
C TYR A 51 -4.83 -2.53 9.46
N CYS A 52 -3.52 -2.49 9.69
CA CYS A 52 -2.76 -3.68 10.11
C CYS A 52 -3.27 -4.25 11.45
N PHE A 53 -3.53 -3.40 12.42
CA PHE A 53 -3.99 -3.82 13.74
C PHE A 53 -5.45 -4.29 13.73
N ALA A 54 -6.30 -3.72 12.87
CA ALA A 54 -7.68 -4.17 12.66
C ALA A 54 -7.76 -5.61 12.11
N MET A 55 -6.74 -6.03 11.36
CA MET A 55 -6.64 -7.39 10.82
C MET A 55 -6.24 -8.44 11.89
N SER A 56 -5.84 -8.01 13.09
CA SER A 56 -5.51 -8.91 14.20
C SER A 56 -6.77 -9.42 14.88
N GLU A 57 -6.70 -10.65 15.43
CA GLU A 57 -7.76 -11.21 16.27
C GLU A 57 -7.68 -10.73 17.72
N GLU A 58 -6.53 -10.16 18.14
CA GLU A 58 -6.30 -9.70 19.50
C GLU A 58 -7.12 -8.43 19.80
N PRO A 59 -7.96 -8.44 20.86
CA PRO A 59 -8.81 -7.30 21.21
C PRO A 59 -8.02 -6.00 21.45
N ALA A 60 -6.83 -6.09 22.04
CA ALA A 60 -5.97 -4.92 22.29
C ALA A 60 -5.51 -4.27 20.98
N HIS A 61 -5.15 -5.06 19.96
CA HIS A 61 -4.76 -4.54 18.66
C HIS A 61 -5.94 -3.88 17.94
N ARG A 62 -7.14 -4.46 18.05
CA ARG A 62 -8.37 -3.88 17.48
C ARG A 62 -8.75 -2.56 18.14
N ALA A 63 -8.59 -2.46 19.47
CA ALA A 63 -8.79 -1.20 20.18
C ALA A 63 -7.80 -0.13 19.72
N LEU A 64 -6.52 -0.50 19.54
CA LEU A 64 -5.49 0.39 19.03
C LEU A 64 -5.77 0.82 17.58
N ALA A 65 -6.26 -0.07 16.72
CA ALA A 65 -6.69 0.27 15.37
C ALA A 65 -7.74 1.39 15.37
N LEU A 66 -8.76 1.25 16.21
CA LEU A 66 -9.81 2.27 16.35
C LEU A 66 -9.24 3.58 16.91
N GLN A 67 -8.35 3.51 17.91
CA GLN A 67 -7.69 4.69 18.48
C GLN A 67 -6.92 5.49 17.43
N LEU A 68 -6.08 4.83 16.63
CA LEU A 68 -5.29 5.47 15.57
C LEU A 68 -6.17 6.08 14.47
N PHE A 69 -7.24 5.38 14.11
CA PHE A 69 -8.20 5.89 13.14
C PHE A 69 -8.92 7.13 13.69
N ARG A 70 -9.42 7.09 14.94
CA ARG A 70 -10.05 8.24 15.60
C ARG A 70 -9.11 9.41 15.71
N PHE A 71 -7.84 9.18 16.11
CA PHE A 71 -6.82 10.23 16.09
C PHE A 71 -6.73 10.90 14.71
N ALA A 72 -6.68 10.11 13.61
CA ALA A 72 -6.59 10.66 12.27
C ALA A 72 -7.86 11.43 11.86
N MET A 73 -9.05 10.97 12.27
CA MET A 73 -10.32 11.66 12.01
C MET A 73 -10.49 12.96 12.79
N ASP A 74 -9.99 13.00 14.03
CA ASP A 74 -10.19 14.13 14.94
C ASP A 74 -9.10 15.21 14.77
N HIS A 75 -7.87 14.80 14.43
CA HIS A 75 -6.69 15.67 14.38
C HIS A 75 -6.06 15.80 12.98
N GLY A 76 -6.51 15.02 12.00
CA GLY A 76 -5.90 14.97 10.68
C GLY A 76 -6.39 16.03 9.70
N PHE A 77 -7.33 16.91 10.09
CA PHE A 77 -7.86 17.95 9.20
C PHE A 77 -7.45 19.33 9.68
N GLU A 78 -6.84 20.12 8.78
CA GLU A 78 -6.43 21.48 9.09
C GLU A 78 -7.65 22.38 9.33
N ALA A 79 -7.61 23.16 10.42
CA ALA A 79 -8.78 23.91 10.91
C ALA A 79 -9.25 25.02 9.94
N VAL A 80 -8.33 25.62 9.15
CA VAL A 80 -8.64 26.75 8.26
C VAL A 80 -9.16 26.27 6.91
N SER A 81 -8.42 25.36 6.27
CA SER A 81 -8.76 24.87 4.92
C SER A 81 -9.74 23.69 4.93
N GLY A 82 -9.80 22.96 6.04
CA GLY A 82 -10.48 21.66 6.12
C GLY A 82 -9.76 20.55 5.36
N ASN A 83 -8.55 20.77 4.89
CA ASN A 83 -7.78 19.81 4.12
C ASN A 83 -7.18 18.70 5.00
N LEU A 84 -7.14 17.49 4.48
CA LEU A 84 -6.48 16.36 5.12
C LEU A 84 -4.96 16.60 5.16
N ALA A 85 -4.36 16.37 6.32
CA ALA A 85 -2.92 16.47 6.53
C ALA A 85 -2.17 15.36 5.76
N GLY A 86 -1.05 15.74 5.16
CA GLY A 86 -0.09 14.78 4.64
C GLY A 86 0.96 14.42 5.68
N ARG A 87 1.38 15.41 6.48
CA ARG A 87 2.41 15.27 7.51
C ARG A 87 2.04 15.96 8.80
N LEU A 88 2.43 15.32 9.90
CA LEU A 88 2.39 15.86 11.25
C LEU A 88 3.82 16.12 11.73
N ALA A 89 4.02 17.17 12.50
CA ALA A 89 5.26 17.41 13.24
C ALA A 89 5.44 16.35 14.35
N PRO A 90 6.62 16.27 14.99
CA PRO A 90 6.85 15.34 16.10
C PRO A 90 5.87 15.48 17.27
N ASP A 91 5.37 16.70 17.52
CA ASP A 91 4.35 17.01 18.53
C ASP A 91 2.90 16.73 18.06
N THR A 92 2.74 16.11 16.89
CA THR A 92 1.48 15.78 16.23
C THR A 92 0.69 16.97 15.66
N SER A 93 1.17 18.21 15.75
CA SER A 93 0.58 19.33 15.03
C SER A 93 0.70 19.15 13.51
N ILE A 94 -0.24 19.71 12.74
CA ILE A 94 -0.23 19.58 11.28
C ILE A 94 0.94 20.39 10.68
N ALA A 95 1.86 19.71 9.99
CA ALA A 95 2.97 20.32 9.29
C ALA A 95 2.62 20.67 7.84
N THR A 96 1.84 19.83 7.16
CA THR A 96 1.35 20.07 5.79
C THR A 96 -0.03 19.44 5.60
N ALA A 97 -0.92 20.09 4.83
CA ALA A 97 -2.27 19.64 4.55
C ALA A 97 -2.63 19.76 3.05
N PRO A 98 -2.03 18.94 2.17
CA PRO A 98 -2.29 19.00 0.73
C PRO A 98 -3.65 18.46 0.32
N HIS A 99 -4.33 17.74 1.19
CA HIS A 99 -5.54 16.95 0.86
C HIS A 99 -5.27 16.01 -0.32
N ASP A 100 -4.25 15.18 -0.19
CA ASP A 100 -3.77 14.27 -1.25
C ASP A 100 -4.71 13.06 -1.38
N LEU A 101 -5.03 12.67 -2.61
CA LEU A 101 -5.88 11.51 -2.93
C LEU A 101 -5.32 10.22 -2.31
N TYR A 102 -4.01 10.07 -2.30
CA TYR A 102 -3.33 8.92 -1.72
C TYR A 102 -3.59 8.81 -0.21
N ASP A 103 -3.56 9.95 0.52
CA ASP A 103 -3.86 9.97 1.95
C ASP A 103 -5.34 9.66 2.21
N VAL A 104 -6.27 10.21 1.40
CA VAL A 104 -7.71 9.92 1.49
C VAL A 104 -7.98 8.43 1.22
N ALA A 105 -7.31 7.83 0.24
CA ALA A 105 -7.46 6.41 -0.06
C ALA A 105 -7.11 5.54 1.17
N PHE A 106 -6.01 5.84 1.88
CA PHE A 106 -5.65 5.07 3.07
C PHE A 106 -6.54 5.32 4.29
N MET A 107 -7.13 6.52 4.42
CA MET A 107 -8.20 6.74 5.42
C MET A 107 -9.39 5.81 5.17
N LEU A 108 -9.84 5.72 3.91
CA LEU A 108 -10.94 4.85 3.49
C LEU A 108 -10.57 3.35 3.62
N LEU A 109 -9.31 2.97 3.32
CA LEU A 109 -8.83 1.59 3.48
C LEU A 109 -8.86 1.17 4.96
N ALA A 110 -8.42 2.05 5.87
CA ALA A 110 -8.51 1.77 7.30
C ALA A 110 -9.98 1.63 7.75
N ALA A 111 -10.87 2.50 7.25
CA ALA A 111 -12.29 2.40 7.53
C ALA A 111 -12.89 1.05 7.09
N SER A 112 -12.49 0.50 5.94
CA SER A 112 -12.94 -0.81 5.45
C SER A 112 -12.59 -1.95 6.42
N ALA A 113 -11.37 -1.94 6.95
CA ALA A 113 -10.94 -2.94 7.93
C ALA A 113 -11.68 -2.79 9.26
N LEU A 114 -11.95 -1.55 9.69
CA LEU A 114 -12.74 -1.28 10.90
C LEU A 114 -14.19 -1.75 10.75
N VAL A 115 -14.84 -1.52 9.61
CA VAL A 115 -16.15 -2.08 9.29
C VAL A 115 -16.11 -3.61 9.35
N SER A 116 -15.11 -4.23 8.73
CA SER A 116 -14.96 -5.69 8.71
C SER A 116 -14.78 -6.30 10.11
N MET A 117 -14.15 -5.57 11.05
CA MET A 117 -14.05 -6.03 12.44
C MET A 117 -15.28 -5.71 13.30
N GLY A 118 -16.31 -5.07 12.74
CA GLY A 118 -17.56 -4.74 13.40
C GLY A 118 -17.58 -3.40 14.16
N ALA A 119 -16.60 -2.51 13.91
CA ALA A 119 -16.61 -1.18 14.51
C ALA A 119 -17.62 -0.25 13.83
N ASP A 120 -18.30 0.58 14.60
CA ASP A 120 -19.18 1.63 14.08
C ASP A 120 -18.34 2.85 13.64
N VAL A 121 -18.15 2.97 12.34
CA VAL A 121 -17.47 4.08 11.66
C VAL A 121 -18.32 4.66 10.52
N ALA A 122 -19.64 4.47 10.54
CA ALA A 122 -20.52 4.87 9.45
C ALA A 122 -20.51 6.39 9.21
N SER A 123 -20.50 7.20 10.28
CA SER A 123 -20.40 8.66 10.17
C SER A 123 -19.05 9.12 9.62
N ASP A 124 -17.95 8.43 10.01
CA ASP A 124 -16.63 8.74 9.52
C ASP A 124 -16.51 8.39 8.04
N LEU A 125 -17.05 7.24 7.64
CA LEU A 125 -17.07 6.83 6.22
C LEU A 125 -17.84 7.85 5.37
N THR A 126 -19.00 8.33 5.84
CA THR A 126 -19.76 9.39 5.16
C THR A 126 -18.94 10.67 5.02
N ARG A 127 -18.22 11.07 6.08
CA ARG A 127 -17.31 12.23 6.03
C ARG A 127 -16.18 12.02 5.04
N LEU A 128 -15.52 10.85 5.05
CA LEU A 128 -14.42 10.55 4.12
C LEU A 128 -14.88 10.51 2.65
N GLU A 129 -16.09 10.01 2.37
CA GLU A 129 -16.67 10.08 1.03
C GLU A 129 -16.92 11.54 0.60
N ALA A 130 -17.34 12.41 1.50
CA ALA A 130 -17.47 13.84 1.21
C ALA A 130 -16.10 14.50 0.97
N GLU A 131 -15.05 14.10 1.69
CA GLU A 131 -13.68 14.57 1.44
C GLU A 131 -13.14 14.09 0.08
N LEU A 132 -13.40 12.82 -0.26
CA LEU A 132 -13.05 12.27 -1.58
C LEU A 132 -13.78 13.01 -2.72
N ALA A 133 -15.04 13.38 -2.53
CA ALA A 133 -15.83 14.09 -3.53
C ALA A 133 -15.23 15.46 -3.90
N LYS A 134 -14.50 16.14 -3.00
CA LYS A 134 -13.79 17.39 -3.29
C LYS A 134 -12.71 17.22 -4.36
N LEU A 135 -12.15 16.01 -4.49
CA LEU A 135 -11.11 15.67 -5.44
C LEU A 135 -11.68 15.14 -6.77
N LYS A 136 -12.99 14.97 -6.91
CA LYS A 136 -13.57 14.35 -8.12
C LYS A 136 -13.20 15.12 -9.37
N ALA A 137 -12.68 14.39 -10.38
CA ALA A 137 -12.34 14.88 -11.72
C ALA A 137 -13.34 14.32 -12.76
N PRO A 138 -13.36 14.81 -13.99
CA PRO A 138 -14.21 14.24 -15.05
C PRO A 138 -13.97 12.74 -15.28
N ARG A 139 -12.74 12.28 -15.05
CA ARG A 139 -12.35 10.86 -15.05
C ARG A 139 -11.35 10.64 -13.90
N GLY A 140 -11.69 9.77 -12.96
CA GLY A 140 -10.93 9.56 -11.73
C GLY A 140 -10.99 10.76 -10.77
N TRP A 141 -9.89 11.05 -10.10
CA TRP A 141 -9.76 12.11 -9.09
C TRP A 141 -8.52 12.95 -9.36
N TYR A 142 -8.52 14.21 -8.93
CA TYR A 142 -7.31 15.04 -8.89
C TYR A 142 -6.34 14.54 -7.83
N GLU A 143 -5.05 14.84 -8.00
CA GLU A 143 -3.97 14.41 -7.09
C GLU A 143 -4.15 14.93 -5.67
N ASN A 144 -4.58 16.20 -5.58
CA ASN A 144 -4.78 16.91 -4.31
C ASN A 144 -5.72 18.11 -4.51
N ALA A 145 -6.00 18.85 -3.44
CA ALA A 145 -6.84 20.05 -3.51
C ALA A 145 -6.29 21.15 -4.44
N ALA A 146 -4.98 21.25 -4.60
CA ALA A 146 -4.34 22.19 -5.53
C ALA A 146 -4.38 21.74 -6.99
N ARG A 147 -4.78 20.47 -7.24
CA ARG A 147 -4.78 19.85 -8.59
C ARG A 147 -3.41 19.82 -9.24
N ASP A 148 -2.39 19.53 -8.43
CA ASP A 148 -1.00 19.44 -8.88
C ASP A 148 -0.80 18.42 -10.00
N LEU A 149 0.25 18.62 -10.77
CA LEU A 149 0.71 17.72 -11.82
C LEU A 149 2.12 17.21 -11.50
N PRO A 150 2.53 16.07 -12.03
CA PRO A 150 1.77 15.20 -12.94
C PRO A 150 0.64 14.45 -12.22
N ARG A 151 -0.35 13.97 -13.00
CA ARG A 151 -1.29 12.96 -12.51
C ARG A 151 -0.56 11.63 -12.38
N ARG A 152 -0.95 10.83 -11.37
CA ARG A 152 -0.27 9.57 -11.04
C ARG A 152 -1.25 8.39 -11.07
N GLN A 153 -0.77 7.23 -11.54
CA GLN A 153 -1.53 6.00 -11.40
C GLN A 153 -1.62 5.53 -9.94
N ASN A 154 -0.56 5.72 -9.15
CA ASN A 154 -0.42 5.17 -7.79
C ASN A 154 -1.59 5.54 -6.84
N PRO A 155 -2.04 6.81 -6.68
CA PRO A 155 -3.21 7.10 -5.87
C PRO A 155 -4.49 6.40 -6.36
N HIS A 156 -4.63 6.21 -7.68
CA HIS A 156 -5.78 5.52 -8.27
C HIS A 156 -5.72 3.99 -8.07
N MET A 157 -4.52 3.42 -8.02
CA MET A 157 -4.30 2.03 -7.63
C MET A 157 -4.80 1.78 -6.19
N HIS A 158 -4.45 2.64 -5.25
CA HIS A 158 -4.93 2.52 -3.88
C HIS A 158 -6.41 2.89 -3.72
N MET A 159 -6.97 3.74 -4.58
CA MET A 159 -8.41 3.91 -4.66
C MET A 159 -9.12 2.63 -5.16
N PHE A 160 -8.52 1.91 -6.12
CA PHE A 160 -9.01 0.60 -6.55
C PHE A 160 -9.00 -0.44 -5.42
N GLU A 161 -7.89 -0.53 -4.71
CA GLU A 161 -7.73 -1.37 -3.52
C GLU A 161 -8.81 -1.07 -2.47
N THR A 162 -8.88 0.20 -2.08
CA THR A 162 -9.80 0.69 -1.06
C THR A 162 -11.26 0.47 -1.41
N SER A 163 -11.64 0.77 -2.65
CA SER A 163 -13.01 0.61 -3.13
C SER A 163 -13.41 -0.87 -3.17
N THR A 164 -12.48 -1.75 -3.57
CA THR A 164 -12.69 -3.20 -3.54
C THR A 164 -12.84 -3.70 -2.10
N ALA A 165 -12.02 -3.22 -1.16
CA ALA A 165 -12.09 -3.58 0.25
C ALA A 165 -13.38 -3.07 0.92
N LEU A 166 -13.81 -1.85 0.61
CA LEU A 166 -15.09 -1.30 1.09
C LEU A 166 -16.28 -2.08 0.54
N PHE A 167 -16.25 -2.47 -0.73
CA PHE A 167 -17.29 -3.34 -1.29
C PHE A 167 -17.34 -4.68 -0.57
N ALA A 168 -16.20 -5.30 -0.30
CA ALA A 168 -16.13 -6.55 0.46
C ALA A 168 -16.70 -6.39 1.88
N ALA A 169 -16.41 -5.27 2.55
CA ALA A 169 -16.83 -5.02 3.92
C ALA A 169 -18.32 -4.65 4.07
N THR A 170 -18.88 -3.93 3.09
CA THR A 170 -20.22 -3.34 3.19
C THR A 170 -21.26 -3.97 2.26
N GLY A 171 -20.85 -4.57 1.15
CA GLY A 171 -21.72 -5.01 0.05
C GLY A 171 -22.32 -3.87 -0.78
N GLU A 172 -21.95 -2.61 -0.53
CA GLU A 172 -22.56 -1.45 -1.17
C GLU A 172 -22.02 -1.22 -2.58
N THR A 173 -22.89 -1.24 -3.56
CA THR A 173 -22.54 -1.21 -4.98
C THR A 173 -21.77 0.04 -5.41
N ARG A 174 -21.97 1.19 -4.73
CA ARG A 174 -21.21 2.42 -5.02
C ARG A 174 -19.68 2.22 -4.91
N PHE A 175 -19.22 1.41 -3.98
CA PHE A 175 -17.78 1.12 -3.85
C PHE A 175 -17.26 0.25 -4.97
N ARG A 176 -18.04 -0.74 -5.40
CA ARG A 176 -17.72 -1.51 -6.60
C ARG A 176 -17.65 -0.60 -7.84
N ASP A 177 -18.57 0.33 -7.98
CA ASP A 177 -18.61 1.23 -9.13
C ASP A 177 -17.40 2.20 -9.12
N MET A 178 -16.91 2.61 -7.95
CA MET A 178 -15.64 3.34 -7.80
C MET A 178 -14.42 2.48 -8.20
N ALA A 179 -14.41 1.20 -7.81
CA ALA A 179 -13.37 0.27 -8.24
C ALA A 179 -13.38 0.09 -9.76
N GLU A 180 -14.55 -0.04 -10.39
CA GLU A 180 -14.69 -0.12 -11.86
C GLU A 180 -14.16 1.13 -12.58
N GLU A 181 -14.34 2.33 -12.01
CA GLU A 181 -13.77 3.56 -12.56
C GLU A 181 -12.23 3.51 -12.55
N CYS A 182 -11.62 3.07 -11.44
CA CYS A 182 -10.17 2.91 -11.36
C CYS A 182 -9.66 1.82 -12.32
N LEU A 183 -10.38 0.71 -12.42
CA LEU A 183 -10.06 -0.39 -13.33
C LEU A 183 -10.14 0.05 -14.80
N SER A 184 -11.12 0.89 -15.15
CA SER A 184 -11.21 1.50 -16.48
C SER A 184 -10.00 2.40 -16.79
N LEU A 185 -9.56 3.22 -15.81
CA LEU A 185 -8.33 4.01 -15.95
C LEU A 185 -7.11 3.10 -16.16
N PHE A 186 -7.01 2.02 -15.41
CA PHE A 186 -5.93 1.07 -15.56
C PHE A 186 -5.87 0.47 -16.96
N ARG A 187 -6.99 -0.09 -17.45
CA ARG A 187 -7.06 -0.75 -18.76
C ARG A 187 -6.81 0.19 -19.92
N ASP A 188 -7.40 1.39 -19.85
CA ASP A 188 -7.47 2.29 -21.00
C ASP A 188 -6.26 3.24 -21.08
N ILE A 189 -5.57 3.47 -19.94
CA ILE A 189 -4.57 4.55 -19.82
C ILE A 189 -3.28 4.08 -19.18
N PHE A 190 -3.34 3.35 -18.03
CA PHE A 190 -2.12 3.04 -17.28
C PHE A 190 -1.37 1.84 -17.85
N LEU A 191 -2.09 0.84 -18.34
CA LEU A 191 -1.52 -0.39 -18.89
C LEU A 191 -1.11 -0.17 -20.36
N SER A 192 0.17 -0.33 -20.66
CA SER A 192 0.68 -0.34 -22.03
C SER A 192 0.48 -1.70 -22.71
N GLU A 193 0.58 -1.74 -24.04
CA GLU A 193 0.39 -2.97 -24.82
C GLU A 193 1.39 -4.09 -24.46
N ASP A 194 2.58 -3.72 -24.00
CA ASP A 194 3.64 -4.66 -23.59
C ASP A 194 3.53 -5.08 -22.10
N GLY A 195 2.45 -4.70 -21.42
CA GLY A 195 2.17 -5.08 -20.03
C GLY A 195 2.84 -4.22 -18.98
N ARG A 196 3.54 -3.14 -19.35
CA ARG A 196 4.09 -2.19 -18.37
C ARG A 196 3.03 -1.22 -17.88
N VAL A 197 3.16 -0.76 -16.64
CA VAL A 197 2.27 0.24 -16.05
C VAL A 197 2.99 1.58 -16.03
N LEU A 198 2.38 2.57 -16.67
CA LEU A 198 2.89 3.95 -16.73
C LEU A 198 2.54 4.70 -15.44
N GLU A 199 3.48 5.49 -14.91
CA GLU A 199 3.30 6.16 -13.61
C GLU A 199 2.75 7.58 -13.71
N TYR A 200 3.15 8.36 -14.74
CA TYR A 200 2.93 9.81 -14.79
C TYR A 200 2.21 10.27 -16.05
N PHE A 201 1.27 11.21 -15.87
CA PHE A 201 0.39 11.67 -16.92
C PHE A 201 0.18 13.20 -16.84
N ALA A 202 -0.09 13.80 -17.98
CA ALA A 202 -0.59 15.17 -18.08
C ALA A 202 -2.03 15.29 -17.52
N LYS A 203 -2.56 16.51 -17.50
CA LYS A 203 -3.90 16.81 -16.96
C LYS A 203 -5.03 16.01 -17.61
N ASP A 204 -4.91 15.70 -18.89
CA ASP A 204 -5.89 14.99 -19.72
C ASP A 204 -5.64 13.47 -19.80
N TRP A 205 -4.75 12.96 -18.96
CA TRP A 205 -4.30 11.58 -18.95
C TRP A 205 -3.39 11.16 -20.12
N THR A 206 -2.87 12.11 -20.91
CA THR A 206 -1.80 11.80 -21.87
C THR A 206 -0.55 11.36 -21.10
N PRO A 207 0.03 10.18 -21.40
CA PRO A 207 1.26 9.72 -20.75
C PRO A 207 2.41 10.73 -20.95
N LEU A 208 3.18 10.99 -19.90
CA LEU A 208 4.43 11.73 -20.05
C LEU A 208 5.46 10.87 -20.78
N ALA A 209 6.42 11.50 -21.45
CA ALA A 209 7.40 10.83 -22.29
C ALA A 209 8.84 11.01 -21.75
N GLY A 210 9.76 10.16 -22.22
CA GLY A 210 11.19 10.20 -21.88
C GLY A 210 11.44 10.07 -20.38
N GLU A 211 12.37 10.83 -19.85
CA GLU A 211 12.78 10.80 -18.43
C GLU A 211 11.70 11.22 -17.44
N ALA A 212 10.64 11.90 -17.92
CA ALA A 212 9.48 12.25 -17.11
C ALA A 212 8.55 11.06 -16.84
N GLN A 213 8.70 9.93 -17.55
CA GLN A 213 7.96 8.71 -17.31
C GLN A 213 8.83 7.72 -16.51
N VAL A 214 8.20 7.01 -15.61
CA VAL A 214 8.83 5.98 -14.77
C VAL A 214 7.99 4.72 -14.85
N ILE A 215 8.63 3.57 -14.78
CA ILE A 215 7.99 2.26 -14.61
C ILE A 215 8.51 1.67 -13.29
N GLU A 216 7.59 1.41 -12.37
CA GLU A 216 7.91 0.77 -11.09
C GLU A 216 7.40 -0.69 -11.10
N PRO A 217 8.28 -1.69 -11.22
CA PRO A 217 7.85 -3.09 -11.27
C PRO A 217 7.12 -3.54 -10.00
N GLY A 218 7.36 -2.89 -8.86
CA GLY A 218 6.61 -3.09 -7.62
C GLY A 218 5.12 -2.74 -7.77
N HIS A 219 4.78 -1.60 -8.39
CA HIS A 219 3.39 -1.24 -8.67
C HIS A 219 2.73 -2.17 -9.69
N MET A 220 3.49 -2.62 -10.69
CA MET A 220 2.98 -3.62 -11.63
C MET A 220 2.59 -4.92 -10.91
N ALA A 221 3.44 -5.40 -10.00
CA ALA A 221 3.15 -6.58 -9.18
C ALA A 221 1.94 -6.35 -8.24
N GLU A 222 1.82 -5.16 -7.67
CA GLU A 222 0.69 -4.78 -6.84
C GLU A 222 -0.63 -4.80 -7.63
N TRP A 223 -0.65 -4.27 -8.86
CA TRP A 223 -1.81 -4.37 -9.75
C TRP A 223 -2.21 -5.83 -10.04
N VAL A 224 -1.25 -6.75 -10.26
CA VAL A 224 -1.57 -8.18 -10.43
C VAL A 224 -2.35 -8.71 -9.24
N TYR A 225 -1.87 -8.44 -8.03
CA TYR A 225 -2.53 -8.86 -6.80
C TYR A 225 -3.92 -8.22 -6.64
N LEU A 226 -4.02 -6.91 -6.80
CA LEU A 226 -5.25 -6.17 -6.59
C LEU A 226 -6.35 -6.56 -7.60
N ILE A 227 -6.00 -6.80 -8.85
CA ILE A 227 -6.95 -7.28 -9.88
C ILE A 227 -7.44 -8.69 -9.53
N ASP A 228 -6.56 -9.57 -9.09
CA ASP A 228 -6.96 -10.90 -8.63
C ASP A 228 -7.95 -10.80 -7.45
N ARG A 229 -7.68 -9.93 -6.47
CA ARG A 229 -8.59 -9.70 -5.35
C ARG A 229 -9.94 -9.14 -5.79
N TYR A 230 -9.94 -8.17 -6.69
CA TYR A 230 -11.16 -7.61 -7.25
C TYR A 230 -12.04 -8.69 -7.91
N GLU A 231 -11.46 -9.55 -8.75
CA GLU A 231 -12.22 -10.63 -9.41
C GLU A 231 -12.79 -11.64 -8.41
N VAL A 232 -12.02 -12.00 -7.38
CA VAL A 232 -12.49 -12.90 -6.31
C VAL A 232 -13.63 -12.29 -5.52
N ILE A 233 -13.50 -11.03 -5.13
CA ILE A 233 -14.46 -10.33 -4.26
C ILE A 233 -15.76 -9.99 -5.00
N THR A 234 -15.64 -9.53 -6.25
CA THR A 234 -16.81 -9.08 -7.01
C THR A 234 -17.46 -10.17 -7.86
N GLY A 235 -16.76 -11.26 -8.14
CA GLY A 235 -17.16 -12.29 -9.10
C GLY A 235 -17.16 -11.80 -10.56
N ARG A 236 -16.53 -10.64 -10.85
CA ARG A 236 -16.48 -10.00 -12.17
C ARG A 236 -15.10 -10.12 -12.79
N ALA A 237 -15.02 -10.45 -14.06
CA ALA A 237 -13.77 -10.44 -14.80
C ALA A 237 -13.29 -8.99 -14.99
N ALA A 238 -12.03 -8.73 -14.68
CA ALA A 238 -11.39 -7.42 -14.87
C ALA A 238 -11.08 -7.10 -16.34
N ALA A 239 -11.10 -8.11 -17.21
CA ALA A 239 -10.72 -8.00 -18.63
C ALA A 239 -9.31 -7.41 -18.83
N VAL A 240 -8.36 -7.84 -18.00
CA VAL A 240 -6.95 -7.48 -18.04
C VAL A 240 -6.14 -8.70 -18.49
N PRO A 241 -5.15 -8.56 -19.39
CA PRO A 241 -4.29 -9.66 -19.82
C PRO A 241 -3.25 -9.98 -18.72
N MET A 242 -3.69 -10.68 -17.65
CA MET A 242 -2.92 -10.92 -16.44
C MET A 242 -1.58 -11.59 -16.70
N ALA A 243 -1.51 -12.55 -17.64
CA ALA A 243 -0.27 -13.23 -18.01
C ALA A 243 0.74 -12.27 -18.67
N VAL A 244 0.28 -11.29 -19.46
CA VAL A 244 1.14 -10.26 -20.08
C VAL A 244 1.67 -9.30 -19.02
N LEU A 245 0.79 -8.79 -18.16
CA LEU A 245 1.18 -7.91 -17.05
C LEU A 245 2.20 -8.60 -16.12
N TYR A 246 1.94 -9.85 -15.72
CA TYR A 246 2.86 -10.57 -14.83
C TYR A 246 4.17 -10.93 -15.53
N SER A 247 4.15 -11.26 -16.82
CA SER A 247 5.39 -11.47 -17.58
C SER A 247 6.26 -10.21 -17.63
N ALA A 248 5.64 -9.02 -17.75
CA ALA A 248 6.35 -7.76 -17.67
C ALA A 248 6.92 -7.51 -16.26
N VAL A 249 6.21 -7.86 -15.18
CA VAL A 249 6.77 -7.84 -13.81
C VAL A 249 8.02 -8.70 -13.73
N LEU A 250 7.96 -9.94 -14.23
CA LEU A 250 9.08 -10.88 -14.17
C LEU A 250 10.29 -10.42 -14.99
N ALA A 251 10.06 -9.77 -16.14
CA ALA A 251 11.11 -9.18 -16.96
C ALA A 251 11.82 -7.99 -16.27
N GLY A 252 11.15 -7.34 -15.31
CA GLY A 252 11.74 -6.25 -14.51
C GLY A 252 12.62 -6.72 -13.36
N ARG A 253 12.73 -8.03 -13.08
CA ARG A 253 13.62 -8.55 -12.02
C ARG A 253 15.08 -8.39 -12.42
N ASP A 254 15.91 -8.06 -11.44
CA ASP A 254 17.37 -8.04 -11.63
C ASP A 254 17.99 -9.45 -11.56
N VAL A 255 19.30 -9.51 -11.66
CA VAL A 255 20.07 -10.78 -11.63
C VAL A 255 19.93 -11.56 -10.31
N THR A 256 19.47 -10.93 -9.25
CA THR A 256 19.18 -11.58 -7.95
C THR A 256 17.81 -12.20 -7.89
N GLY A 257 16.95 -11.94 -8.88
CA GLY A 257 15.56 -12.37 -8.91
C GLY A 257 14.60 -11.43 -8.19
N LEU A 258 15.08 -10.29 -7.67
CA LEU A 258 14.30 -9.28 -6.98
C LEU A 258 13.89 -8.14 -7.91
N LEU A 259 12.87 -7.37 -7.51
CA LEU A 259 12.43 -6.19 -8.24
C LEU A 259 13.25 -4.96 -7.82
N PRO A 260 13.87 -4.23 -8.77
CA PRO A 260 14.43 -2.92 -8.51
C PRO A 260 13.32 -1.88 -8.27
N ASP A 261 13.69 -0.70 -7.77
CA ASP A 261 12.74 0.40 -7.57
C ASP A 261 12.18 0.92 -8.90
N ARG A 262 12.95 0.81 -10.00
CA ARG A 262 12.54 1.19 -11.36
C ARG A 262 12.90 0.11 -12.35
N TYR A 263 12.17 0.04 -13.45
CA TYR A 263 12.33 -0.94 -14.50
C TYR A 263 13.63 -0.74 -15.31
N ASP A 264 14.07 0.49 -15.48
CA ASP A 264 15.32 0.85 -16.11
C ASP A 264 16.51 0.57 -15.18
N SER A 265 17.54 -0.04 -15.70
CA SER A 265 18.68 -0.60 -14.95
C SER A 265 19.51 0.41 -14.14
N ASP A 266 19.37 1.71 -14.40
CA ASP A 266 20.17 2.76 -13.77
C ASP A 266 19.65 3.18 -12.37
N CYS A 267 18.56 2.61 -11.90
CA CYS A 267 17.98 2.94 -10.59
C CYS A 267 18.90 2.61 -9.42
N GLY A 268 19.74 1.59 -9.53
CA GLY A 268 20.74 1.23 -8.53
C GLY A 268 20.20 0.85 -7.15
N THR A 269 18.87 0.77 -6.95
CA THR A 269 18.26 0.55 -5.63
C THR A 269 17.08 -0.43 -5.65
N ARG A 270 16.88 -1.12 -4.51
CA ARG A 270 15.80 -2.06 -4.26
C ARG A 270 15.23 -1.84 -2.87
N ARG A 271 13.90 -1.68 -2.77
CA ARG A 271 13.17 -1.62 -1.49
C ARG A 271 12.55 -2.98 -1.13
N ALA A 272 12.17 -3.10 0.13
CA ALA A 272 11.52 -4.31 0.66
C ALA A 272 10.08 -4.47 0.10
N TRP A 273 9.29 -3.38 0.03
CA TRP A 273 7.88 -3.45 -0.35
C TRP A 273 7.65 -4.02 -1.76
N PRO A 274 8.45 -3.74 -2.83
CA PRO A 274 8.23 -4.37 -4.13
C PRO A 274 8.35 -5.90 -4.08
N GLN A 275 9.14 -6.43 -3.16
CA GLN A 275 9.32 -7.89 -3.03
C GLN A 275 8.09 -8.53 -2.37
N THR A 276 7.42 -7.82 -1.45
CA THR A 276 6.13 -8.26 -0.90
C THR A 276 5.06 -8.30 -1.99
N GLU A 277 5.08 -7.32 -2.90
CA GLU A 277 4.15 -7.30 -4.04
C GLU A 277 4.45 -8.42 -5.04
N LEU A 278 5.74 -8.68 -5.33
CA LEU A 278 6.15 -9.83 -6.14
C LEU A 278 5.64 -11.15 -5.54
N LEU A 279 5.76 -11.33 -4.23
CA LEU A 279 5.25 -12.52 -3.53
C LEU A 279 3.73 -12.65 -3.72
N LYS A 280 2.98 -11.58 -3.49
CA LYS A 280 1.52 -11.56 -3.66
C LYS A 280 1.10 -11.85 -5.10
N ALA A 281 1.75 -11.21 -6.08
CA ALA A 281 1.51 -11.43 -7.50
C ALA A 281 1.78 -12.88 -7.90
N THR A 282 2.90 -13.46 -7.44
CA THR A 282 3.26 -14.86 -7.71
C THR A 282 2.21 -15.83 -7.19
N ILE A 283 1.73 -15.63 -5.95
CA ILE A 283 0.67 -16.44 -5.35
C ILE A 283 -0.64 -16.31 -6.15
N ALA A 284 -1.02 -15.08 -6.51
CA ALA A 284 -2.24 -14.82 -7.28
C ALA A 284 -2.20 -15.54 -8.64
N MET A 285 -1.10 -15.45 -9.36
CA MET A 285 -0.94 -16.10 -10.67
C MET A 285 -0.87 -17.63 -10.56
N GLN A 286 -0.26 -18.16 -9.49
CA GLN A 286 -0.27 -19.60 -9.21
C GLN A 286 -1.70 -20.10 -8.98
N ARG A 287 -2.47 -19.42 -8.16
CA ARG A 287 -3.87 -19.73 -7.88
C ARG A 287 -4.74 -19.70 -9.15
N ARG A 288 -4.47 -18.78 -10.06
CA ARG A 288 -5.13 -18.66 -11.36
C ARG A 288 -4.75 -19.77 -12.35
N GLY A 289 -3.64 -20.48 -12.13
CA GLY A 289 -3.07 -21.41 -13.10
C GLY A 289 -2.48 -20.74 -14.35
N GLU A 290 -2.16 -19.45 -14.27
CA GLU A 290 -1.67 -18.62 -15.38
C GLU A 290 -0.18 -18.24 -15.22
N ILE A 291 0.65 -19.17 -14.74
CA ILE A 291 2.05 -18.90 -14.47
C ILE A 291 2.88 -19.02 -15.76
N PRO A 292 3.65 -17.96 -16.15
CA PRO A 292 4.59 -18.05 -17.24
C PRO A 292 5.72 -19.05 -16.94
N VAL A 293 6.26 -19.65 -17.99
CA VAL A 293 7.44 -20.54 -17.88
C VAL A 293 8.63 -19.75 -17.31
N GLY A 294 9.29 -20.31 -16.29
CA GLY A 294 10.44 -19.66 -15.62
C GLY A 294 10.06 -18.64 -14.53
N ALA A 295 8.78 -18.50 -14.20
CA ALA A 295 8.37 -17.75 -13.02
C ALA A 295 8.86 -18.44 -11.74
N PRO A 296 9.24 -17.67 -10.69
CA PRO A 296 9.60 -18.23 -9.40
C PRO A 296 8.35 -18.84 -8.73
N ASP A 297 8.55 -19.79 -7.84
CA ASP A 297 7.53 -20.18 -6.88
C ASP A 297 7.50 -19.19 -5.69
N PRO A 298 6.39 -19.15 -4.91
CA PRO A 298 6.28 -18.26 -3.75
C PRO A 298 7.36 -18.49 -2.69
N GLU A 299 7.80 -19.71 -2.48
CA GLU A 299 8.84 -20.08 -1.52
C GLU A 299 10.18 -19.47 -1.90
N THR A 300 10.53 -19.51 -3.19
CA THR A 300 11.73 -18.86 -3.73
C THR A 300 11.70 -17.35 -3.49
N VAL A 301 10.59 -16.67 -3.83
CA VAL A 301 10.45 -15.21 -3.58
C VAL A 301 10.57 -14.90 -2.09
N LEU A 302 9.92 -15.69 -1.25
CA LEU A 302 9.95 -15.52 0.18
C LEU A 302 11.36 -15.72 0.76
N GLY A 303 12.12 -16.72 0.28
CA GLY A 303 13.51 -16.95 0.67
C GLY A 303 14.39 -15.74 0.35
N LEU A 304 14.27 -15.19 -0.86
CA LEU A 304 14.99 -13.98 -1.26
C LEU A 304 14.63 -12.76 -0.39
N MET A 305 13.33 -12.59 -0.08
CA MET A 305 12.89 -11.53 0.83
C MET A 305 13.47 -11.72 2.22
N TRP A 306 13.48 -12.95 2.71
CA TRP A 306 14.00 -13.26 4.04
C TRP A 306 15.47 -12.88 4.15
N ASP A 307 16.29 -13.39 3.26
CA ASP A 307 17.73 -13.19 3.28
C ASP A 307 18.14 -11.71 3.11
N GLN A 308 17.38 -10.97 2.30
CA GLN A 308 17.76 -9.60 1.97
C GLN A 308 17.13 -8.55 2.91
N TYR A 309 15.95 -8.81 3.47
CA TYR A 309 15.19 -7.76 4.16
C TYR A 309 14.68 -8.15 5.54
N LEU A 310 14.45 -9.43 5.82
CA LEU A 310 13.75 -9.85 7.03
C LEU A 310 14.65 -10.49 8.08
N ASP A 311 15.82 -10.97 7.71
CA ASP A 311 16.84 -11.44 8.67
C ASP A 311 17.55 -10.23 9.28
N THR A 312 17.02 -9.75 10.41
CA THR A 312 17.46 -8.53 11.10
C THR A 312 17.71 -8.79 12.59
N PRO A 313 18.60 -8.00 13.24
CA PRO A 313 18.85 -8.11 14.68
C PRO A 313 17.62 -7.82 15.54
N VAL A 314 16.66 -7.02 15.03
CA VAL A 314 15.43 -6.69 15.76
C VAL A 314 14.37 -7.72 15.38
N PRO A 315 13.88 -8.54 16.34
CA PRO A 315 12.82 -9.50 16.07
C PRO A 315 11.57 -8.81 15.48
N GLY A 316 11.10 -9.29 14.32
CA GLY A 316 9.97 -8.67 13.63
C GLY A 316 10.30 -7.43 12.81
N GLY A 317 11.54 -6.93 12.85
CA GLY A 317 12.02 -5.79 12.06
C GLY A 317 12.35 -6.14 10.62
N TRP A 318 12.74 -5.14 9.84
CA TRP A 318 13.16 -5.28 8.44
C TRP A 318 14.19 -4.24 8.05
N TYR A 319 14.95 -4.55 7.00
CA TYR A 319 15.71 -3.56 6.24
C TYR A 319 14.83 -3.01 5.13
N ASP A 320 14.86 -1.69 4.90
CA ASP A 320 13.94 -1.08 3.92
C ASP A 320 14.55 -0.99 2.52
N LYS A 321 15.82 -0.62 2.40
CA LYS A 321 16.43 -0.28 1.11
C LYS A 321 17.88 -0.75 0.99
N ARG A 322 18.21 -1.36 -0.16
CA ARG A 322 19.57 -1.78 -0.53
C ARG A 322 19.95 -1.24 -1.91
N ASP A 323 21.24 -1.16 -2.19
CA ASP A 323 21.74 -0.98 -3.55
C ASP A 323 21.74 -2.32 -4.33
N THR A 324 22.14 -2.27 -5.61
CA THR A 324 22.24 -3.44 -6.48
C THR A 324 23.32 -4.45 -6.04
N ASN A 325 24.29 -4.04 -5.24
CA ASN A 325 25.32 -4.90 -4.69
C ASN A 325 24.90 -5.53 -3.35
N GLY A 326 23.70 -5.18 -2.85
CA GLY A 326 23.18 -5.67 -1.58
C GLY A 326 23.59 -4.84 -0.36
N ALA A 327 24.34 -3.74 -0.52
CA ALA A 327 24.67 -2.86 0.58
C ALA A 327 23.42 -2.12 1.10
N LEU A 328 23.30 -2.03 2.43
CA LEU A 328 22.17 -1.38 3.08
C LEU A 328 22.27 0.14 2.91
N LEU A 329 21.22 0.75 2.36
CA LEU A 329 21.11 2.20 2.15
C LEU A 329 20.22 2.90 3.18
N SER A 330 19.26 2.18 3.77
CA SER A 330 18.42 2.74 4.84
C SER A 330 19.10 2.56 6.20
N ASN A 331 18.84 3.49 7.12
CA ASN A 331 19.27 3.42 8.51
C ASN A 331 18.10 3.19 9.48
N ASN A 332 16.91 2.98 8.95
CA ASN A 332 15.68 2.76 9.71
C ASN A 332 14.74 1.79 8.98
N MET A 333 13.75 1.31 9.71
CA MET A 333 12.61 0.54 9.23
C MET A 333 11.35 1.42 9.27
N PRO A 334 10.86 1.89 8.11
CA PRO A 334 9.67 2.74 8.06
C PRO A 334 8.42 1.96 8.45
N ALA A 335 7.56 2.53 9.28
CA ALA A 335 6.29 1.93 9.68
C ALA A 335 5.38 1.61 8.48
N SER A 336 5.48 2.40 7.40
CA SER A 336 4.69 2.17 6.17
C SER A 336 4.93 0.81 5.51
N THR A 337 6.11 0.23 5.66
CA THR A 337 6.47 -1.06 5.05
C THR A 337 5.78 -2.24 5.75
N PHE A 338 5.39 -2.07 7.02
CA PHE A 338 4.68 -3.12 7.77
C PHE A 338 3.36 -3.54 7.11
N TYR A 339 2.60 -2.60 6.56
CA TYR A 339 1.39 -2.89 5.79
C TYR A 339 1.66 -3.92 4.69
N HIS A 340 2.66 -3.68 3.86
CA HIS A 340 3.02 -4.57 2.75
C HIS A 340 3.46 -5.96 3.25
N ILE A 341 4.29 -6.02 4.30
CA ILE A 341 4.76 -7.28 4.91
C ILE A 341 3.57 -8.08 5.47
N LEU A 342 2.70 -7.42 6.25
CA LEU A 342 1.58 -8.09 6.90
C LEU A 342 0.60 -8.67 5.87
N VAL A 343 0.22 -7.89 4.87
CA VAL A 343 -0.71 -8.32 3.81
C VAL A 343 -0.11 -9.48 3.00
N ALA A 344 1.15 -9.38 2.59
CA ALA A 344 1.83 -10.44 1.85
C ALA A 344 1.93 -11.75 2.65
N PHE A 345 2.25 -11.66 3.95
CA PHE A 345 2.36 -12.84 4.80
C PHE A 345 1.00 -13.48 5.07
N ARG A 346 -0.04 -12.68 5.29
CA ARG A 346 -1.41 -13.23 5.45
C ARG A 346 -1.87 -13.92 4.18
N PHE A 347 -1.63 -13.31 3.02
CA PHE A 347 -1.99 -13.89 1.73
C PHE A 347 -1.24 -15.20 1.46
N TYR A 348 0.06 -15.24 1.77
CA TYR A 348 0.85 -16.47 1.67
C TYR A 348 0.33 -17.56 2.62
N LEU A 349 0.08 -17.23 3.89
CA LEU A 349 -0.37 -18.20 4.90
C LEU A 349 -1.77 -18.75 4.62
N SER A 350 -2.62 -17.99 3.95
CA SER A 350 -3.96 -18.44 3.52
C SER A 350 -3.93 -19.27 2.22
N GLY A 351 -2.76 -19.49 1.61
CA GLY A 351 -2.65 -20.14 0.29
C GLY A 351 -3.32 -19.31 -0.82
N GLY A 352 -3.40 -18.00 -0.65
CA GLY A 352 -4.04 -17.10 -1.61
C GLY A 352 -5.57 -17.03 -1.49
N ALA A 353 -6.17 -17.61 -0.44
CA ALA A 353 -7.63 -17.69 -0.34
C ALA A 353 -8.28 -16.35 0.05
N SER A 354 -7.71 -15.59 1.00
CA SER A 354 -8.24 -14.29 1.43
C SER A 354 -7.21 -13.49 2.24
N VAL A 355 -7.36 -12.19 2.27
CA VAL A 355 -6.72 -11.31 3.27
C VAL A 355 -7.83 -10.61 4.04
#